data_213e993361bf5f7bd2019aae99c94fb4
#
_entry.id   213e993361bf5f7bd2019aae99c94fb4
#
_cell.length_a   1.000
_cell.length_b   1.000
_cell.length_c   1.000
_cell.angle_alpha   90.00
_cell.angle_beta   90.00
_cell.angle_gamma   90.00
#
_symmetry.space_group_name_H-M   'P 1'
#
loop_
_entity.id
_entity.type
_entity.pdbx_description
1 polymer ?
#
loop_
_entity_poly.entity_id
_entity_poly.type
_entity_poly.pdbx_seq_one_letter_code
_entity_poly.pdbx_strand_id
1 'polypeptide(L)'
;MKKILLVIFFLSLFSNLFAGVITVTSGSSDNLKVTDGDTIVLNGKKIRFSGIDTPEINQTCIKNFQIEECGVIAKNLLIKKISQSKVECVEEGKDYFNRILAECF
;
A
#
# COMPACT_ATOMS: atom_id res chain seq x y z
N MET A 1 -7.21 -15.51 44.28
CA MET A 1 -8.23 -15.28 43.25
C MET A 1 -8.20 -13.89 42.67
N LYS A 2 -8.01 -12.81 43.46
CA LYS A 2 -7.95 -11.45 42.94
C LYS A 2 -6.76 -11.16 41.99
N LYS A 3 -5.62 -11.84 42.14
CA LYS A 3 -4.44 -11.68 41.29
C LYS A 3 -4.63 -12.30 39.90
N ILE A 4 -5.42 -13.34 39.75
CA ILE A 4 -5.70 -14.04 38.50
C ILE A 4 -6.64 -13.20 37.64
N LEU A 5 -7.63 -12.52 38.24
CA LEU A 5 -8.55 -11.61 37.56
C LEU A 5 -7.82 -10.37 36.97
N LEU A 6 -6.80 -9.84 37.66
CA LEU A 6 -5.98 -8.74 37.21
C LEU A 6 -5.11 -9.11 35.98
N VAL A 7 -4.57 -10.32 35.95
CA VAL A 7 -3.76 -10.83 34.85
C VAL A 7 -4.62 -11.04 33.58
N ILE A 8 -5.83 -11.57 33.74
CA ILE A 8 -6.78 -11.77 32.64
C ILE A 8 -7.23 -10.42 32.06
N PHE A 9 -7.46 -9.41 32.91
CA PHE A 9 -7.82 -8.06 32.49
C PHE A 9 -6.67 -7.38 31.74
N PHE A 10 -5.42 -7.57 32.17
CA PHE A 10 -4.23 -7.07 31.49
C PHE A 10 -4.01 -7.72 30.12
N LEU A 11 -4.25 -9.02 30.00
CA LEU A 11 -4.16 -9.78 28.75
C LEU A 11 -5.23 -9.32 27.74
N SER A 12 -6.43 -8.97 28.20
CA SER A 12 -7.49 -8.48 27.33
C SER A 12 -7.22 -7.06 26.80
N LEU A 13 -6.49 -6.24 27.54
CA LEU A 13 -6.06 -4.90 27.09
C LEU A 13 -4.99 -4.97 26.00
N PHE A 14 -4.09 -5.96 26.06
CA PHE A 14 -3.05 -6.15 25.05
C PHE A 14 -3.60 -6.62 23.70
N SER A 15 -4.68 -7.40 23.68
CA SER A 15 -5.28 -7.88 22.43
C SER A 15 -5.91 -6.75 21.60
N ASN A 16 -6.31 -5.64 22.22
CA ASN A 16 -6.89 -4.48 21.52
C ASN A 16 -5.85 -3.59 20.83
N LEU A 17 -4.58 -3.68 21.20
CA LEU A 17 -3.50 -2.89 20.59
C LEU A 17 -3.15 -3.34 19.17
N PHE A 18 -3.46 -4.58 18.78
CA PHE A 18 -3.21 -5.14 17.46
C PHE A 18 -4.45 -5.15 16.55
N ALA A 19 -5.61 -4.71 17.06
CA ALA A 19 -6.87 -4.73 16.29
C ALA A 19 -6.94 -3.71 15.14
N GLY A 20 -5.95 -2.80 15.01
CA GLY A 20 -5.89 -1.78 13.95
C GLY A 20 -5.01 -2.12 12.76
N VAL A 21 -4.30 -3.24 12.75
CA VAL A 21 -3.43 -3.63 11.63
C VAL A 21 -4.25 -4.46 10.65
N ILE A 22 -4.58 -3.86 9.50
CA ILE A 22 -5.29 -4.51 8.42
C ILE A 22 -4.27 -4.94 7.38
N THR A 23 -4.14 -6.24 7.14
CA THR A 23 -3.34 -6.78 6.04
C THR A 23 -4.26 -7.09 4.88
N VAL A 24 -3.98 -6.49 3.74
CA VAL A 24 -4.71 -6.72 2.50
C VAL A 24 -3.83 -7.55 1.58
N THR A 25 -4.35 -8.71 1.16
CA THR A 25 -3.60 -9.63 0.29
C THR A 25 -4.34 -9.80 -1.03
N SER A 26 -3.63 -9.66 -2.14
CA SER A 26 -4.15 -9.98 -3.47
C SER A 26 -3.41 -11.16 -4.07
N GLY A 27 -4.16 -12.09 -4.63
CA GLY A 27 -3.58 -13.26 -5.28
C GLY A 27 -3.67 -13.23 -6.81
N SER A 28 -4.38 -12.29 -7.41
CA SER A 28 -4.60 -12.27 -8.85
C SER A 28 -4.67 -10.85 -9.41
N SER A 29 -4.38 -10.73 -10.70
CA SER A 29 -4.46 -9.48 -11.44
C SER A 29 -5.88 -8.90 -11.53
N ASP A 30 -6.91 -9.72 -11.31
CA ASP A 30 -8.31 -9.28 -11.41
C ASP A 30 -8.71 -8.31 -10.30
N ASN A 31 -8.04 -8.38 -9.15
CA ASN A 31 -8.32 -7.56 -7.98
C ASN A 31 -7.31 -6.43 -7.77
N LEU A 32 -6.38 -6.27 -8.68
CA LEU A 32 -5.31 -5.29 -8.58
C LEU A 32 -5.25 -4.45 -9.85
N LYS A 33 -5.28 -3.13 -9.67
CA LYS A 33 -5.11 -2.17 -10.76
C LYS A 33 -4.01 -1.17 -10.36
N VAL A 34 -3.08 -0.91 -11.26
CA VAL A 34 -2.05 0.11 -11.06
C VAL A 34 -2.56 1.45 -11.58
N THR A 35 -2.60 2.45 -10.71
CA THR A 35 -2.99 3.82 -11.07
C THR A 35 -1.80 4.60 -11.61
N ASP A 36 -0.69 4.61 -10.87
CA ASP A 36 0.59 5.19 -11.26
C ASP A 36 1.73 4.47 -10.53
N GLY A 37 2.94 5.00 -10.57
CA GLY A 37 4.12 4.32 -10.02
C GLY A 37 4.11 4.10 -8.50
N ASP A 38 3.24 4.80 -7.76
CA ASP A 38 3.18 4.72 -6.29
C ASP A 38 1.77 4.45 -5.73
N THR A 39 0.79 4.20 -6.59
CA THR A 39 -0.60 4.03 -6.18
C THR A 39 -1.25 2.87 -6.93
N ILE A 40 -1.90 2.00 -6.18
CA ILE A 40 -2.67 0.87 -6.70
C ILE A 40 -4.09 0.90 -6.16
N VAL A 41 -4.99 0.18 -6.83
CA VAL A 41 -6.30 -0.19 -6.30
C VAL A 41 -6.28 -1.69 -6.07
N LEU A 42 -6.41 -2.09 -4.81
CA LEU A 42 -6.38 -3.48 -4.38
C LEU A 42 -7.69 -3.83 -3.69
N ASN A 43 -8.44 -4.78 -4.24
CA ASN A 43 -9.77 -5.15 -3.73
C ASN A 43 -10.71 -3.93 -3.58
N GLY A 44 -10.68 -3.00 -4.54
CA GLY A 44 -11.48 -1.78 -4.52
C GLY A 44 -10.95 -0.67 -3.61
N LYS A 45 -9.86 -0.87 -2.90
CA LYS A 45 -9.26 0.12 -2.00
C LYS A 45 -8.09 0.82 -2.68
N LYS A 46 -8.08 2.16 -2.64
CA LYS A 46 -6.96 2.96 -3.13
C LYS A 46 -5.83 2.95 -2.11
N ILE A 47 -4.68 2.46 -2.50
CA ILE A 47 -3.49 2.32 -1.66
C ILE A 47 -2.36 3.15 -2.24
N ARG A 48 -1.85 4.08 -1.44
CA ARG A 48 -0.64 4.86 -1.69
C ARG A 48 0.52 4.20 -0.95
N PHE A 49 1.58 3.87 -1.65
CA PHE A 49 2.75 3.27 -1.02
C PHE A 49 3.43 4.24 -0.07
N SER A 50 3.68 3.81 1.16
CA SER A 50 4.42 4.58 2.14
C SER A 50 5.89 4.69 1.76
N GLY A 51 6.47 5.87 1.97
CA GLY A 51 7.92 6.10 1.80
C GLY A 51 8.41 6.12 0.36
N ILE A 52 7.52 6.05 -0.64
CA ILE A 52 7.86 6.09 -2.06
C ILE A 52 7.15 7.29 -2.68
N ASP A 53 7.84 7.98 -3.56
CA ASP A 53 7.26 9.02 -4.40
C ASP A 53 7.76 8.82 -5.84
N THR A 54 6.83 8.76 -6.78
CA THR A 54 7.12 8.55 -8.19
C THR A 54 6.52 9.68 -9.03
N PRO A 55 6.98 9.88 -10.27
CA PRO A 55 6.37 10.85 -11.16
C PRO A 55 4.87 10.57 -11.35
N GLU A 56 4.07 11.64 -11.34
CA GLU A 56 2.65 11.58 -11.64
C GLU A 56 2.43 11.05 -13.06
N ILE A 57 1.26 10.43 -13.31
CA ILE A 57 0.97 9.78 -14.60
C ILE A 57 1.17 10.71 -15.82
N ASN A 58 0.89 12.01 -15.66
CA ASN A 58 1.02 13.00 -16.72
C ASN A 58 2.37 13.72 -16.71
N GLN A 59 3.27 13.37 -15.80
CA GLN A 59 4.55 14.05 -15.66
C GLN A 59 5.51 13.61 -16.74
N THR A 60 6.18 14.59 -17.35
CA THR A 60 7.27 14.39 -18.30
C THR A 60 8.61 14.75 -17.66
N CYS A 61 9.68 14.15 -18.17
CA CYS A 61 11.06 14.38 -17.75
C CYS A 61 11.95 14.59 -18.95
N ILE A 62 13.11 15.21 -18.73
CA ILE A 62 14.14 15.35 -19.76
C ILE A 62 15.26 14.36 -19.43
N LYS A 63 15.58 13.50 -20.39
CA LYS A 63 16.69 12.56 -20.32
C LYS A 63 17.46 12.58 -21.63
N ASN A 64 18.78 12.82 -21.55
CA ASN A 64 19.63 12.92 -22.72
C ASN A 64 19.10 13.93 -23.76
N PHE A 65 18.63 15.09 -23.29
CA PHE A 65 18.04 16.16 -24.11
C PHE A 65 16.74 15.80 -24.80
N GLN A 66 16.10 14.70 -24.42
CA GLN A 66 14.81 14.27 -24.95
C GLN A 66 13.75 14.27 -23.86
N ILE A 67 12.51 14.62 -24.27
CA ILE A 67 11.35 14.57 -23.38
C ILE A 67 10.86 13.13 -23.30
N GLU A 68 10.70 12.62 -22.07
CA GLU A 68 10.15 11.30 -21.80
C GLU A 68 8.91 11.40 -20.92
N GLU A 69 7.97 10.46 -21.10
CA GLU A 69 6.78 10.33 -20.27
C GLU A 69 7.11 9.51 -19.01
N CYS A 70 7.81 10.12 -18.06
CA CYS A 70 8.31 9.42 -16.87
C CYS A 70 7.20 8.90 -15.94
N GLY A 71 6.04 9.54 -15.91
CA GLY A 71 4.89 9.02 -15.17
C GLY A 71 4.40 7.69 -15.72
N VAL A 72 4.28 7.59 -17.04
CA VAL A 72 3.90 6.34 -17.73
C VAL A 72 4.97 5.27 -17.54
N ILE A 73 6.24 5.64 -17.64
CA ILE A 73 7.37 4.73 -17.42
C ILE A 73 7.32 4.14 -16.01
N ALA A 74 7.13 4.98 -14.99
CA ALA A 74 7.03 4.54 -13.61
C ALA A 74 5.85 3.57 -13.39
N LYS A 75 4.69 3.88 -13.95
CA LYS A 75 3.52 2.99 -13.91
C LYS A 75 3.82 1.64 -14.54
N ASN A 76 4.41 1.62 -15.73
CA ASN A 76 4.72 0.39 -16.45
C ASN A 76 5.76 -0.46 -15.73
N LEU A 77 6.74 0.17 -15.08
CA LEU A 77 7.70 -0.54 -14.23
C LEU A 77 7.01 -1.22 -13.04
N LEU A 78 6.07 -0.55 -12.40
CA LEU A 78 5.29 -1.14 -11.31
C LEU A 78 4.42 -2.29 -11.80
N ILE A 79 3.73 -2.14 -12.92
CA ILE A 79 2.94 -3.21 -13.55
C ILE A 79 3.81 -4.44 -13.80
N LYS A 80 4.99 -4.25 -14.37
CA LYS A 80 5.94 -5.32 -14.64
C LYS A 80 6.40 -6.01 -13.36
N LYS A 81 6.69 -5.24 -12.32
CA LYS A 81 7.14 -5.77 -11.03
C LYS A 81 6.07 -6.58 -10.30
N ILE A 82 4.81 -6.14 -10.38
CA ILE A 82 3.68 -6.80 -9.72
C ILE A 82 3.18 -7.99 -10.55
N SER A 83 3.38 -7.99 -11.86
CA SER A 83 2.90 -9.02 -12.77
C SER A 83 3.25 -10.43 -12.26
N GLN A 84 2.22 -11.28 -12.11
CA GLN A 84 2.34 -12.66 -11.62
C GLN A 84 2.78 -12.78 -10.15
N SER A 85 2.90 -11.66 -9.43
CA SER A 85 3.26 -11.67 -8.01
C SER A 85 2.02 -11.51 -7.14
N LYS A 86 2.09 -12.11 -5.95
CA LYS A 86 1.15 -11.85 -4.89
C LYS A 86 1.56 -10.58 -4.15
N VAL A 87 0.63 -9.66 -3.95
CA VAL A 87 0.89 -8.39 -3.27
C VAL A 87 0.20 -8.41 -1.91
N GLU A 88 0.97 -8.12 -0.87
CA GLU A 88 0.48 -7.94 0.50
C GLU A 88 0.78 -6.53 0.96
N CYS A 89 -0.22 -5.85 1.50
CA CYS A 89 -0.09 -4.49 2.00
C CYS A 89 -0.45 -4.44 3.47
N VAL A 90 0.40 -3.79 4.25
CA VAL A 90 0.16 -3.51 5.67
C VAL A 90 -0.20 -2.04 5.82
N GLU A 91 -1.43 -1.78 6.25
CA GLU A 91 -1.95 -0.43 6.41
C GLU A 91 -1.26 0.30 7.56
N GLU A 92 -0.78 1.52 7.31
CA GLU A 92 -0.14 2.39 8.30
C GLU A 92 -1.00 3.60 8.66
N GLY A 93 -1.98 3.96 7.83
CA GLY A 93 -2.85 5.09 8.04
C GLY A 93 -3.54 5.52 6.76
N LYS A 94 -3.98 6.78 6.72
CA LYS A 94 -4.57 7.39 5.53
C LYS A 94 -3.88 8.70 5.21
N ASP A 95 -3.80 9.03 3.93
CA ASP A 95 -3.29 10.32 3.49
C ASP A 95 -4.38 11.39 3.50
N TYR A 96 -4.00 12.59 3.12
CA TYR A 96 -4.91 13.74 3.06
C TYR A 96 -6.07 13.55 2.08
N PHE A 97 -5.88 12.72 1.04
CA PHE A 97 -6.90 12.41 0.02
C PHE A 97 -7.71 11.16 0.33
N ASN A 98 -7.66 10.68 1.58
CA ASN A 98 -8.37 9.48 2.05
C ASN A 98 -7.93 8.18 1.37
N ARG A 99 -6.72 8.15 0.80
CA ARG A 99 -6.09 6.92 0.33
C ARG A 99 -5.44 6.20 1.51
N ILE A 100 -5.45 4.89 1.47
CA ILE A 100 -4.74 4.08 2.47
C ILE A 100 -3.24 4.22 2.24
N LEU A 101 -2.50 4.64 3.26
CA LEU A 101 -1.05 4.56 3.27
C LEU A 101 -0.64 3.17 3.75
N ALA A 102 0.14 2.47 2.94
CA ALA A 102 0.56 1.12 3.27
C ALA A 102 1.96 0.80 2.76
N GLU A 103 2.63 -0.07 3.47
CA GLU A 103 3.83 -0.75 3.00
C GLU A 103 3.41 -2.05 2.33
N CYS A 104 3.81 -2.25 1.07
CA CYS A 104 3.42 -3.40 0.27
C CYS A 104 4.65 -4.24 -0.10
N PHE A 105 4.44 -5.55 -0.15
CA PHE A 105 5.47 -6.55 -0.43
C PHE A 105 5.12 -7.46 -1.59
#